data_691868e0a58e078bcf04a376031cc159
#
_entry.id   691868e0a58e078bcf04a376031cc159
#
_cell.length_a   1.000
_cell.length_b   1.000
_cell.length_c   1.000
_cell.angle_alpha   90.00
_cell.angle_beta   90.00
_cell.angle_gamma   90.00
#
_symmetry.space_group_name_H-M   'P 1'
#
loop_
_entity.id
_entity.type
_entity.pdbx_description
1 polymer ?
#
loop_
_entity_poly.entity_id
_entity_poly.type
_entity_poly.pdbx_seq_one_letter_code
_entity_poly.pdbx_strand_id
1 'polypeptide(L)'
;MSQATASAIPSSQPKSGGLSQTCSLYLLASITVSYLASSSAVTPLYPIYQAEWGFSSLAIAFVFAVYAVAVLVALLVTGRLSDYVGRRPVLIAATAVQAATMVLFAFADGLSTLIIARVIQGLSTGAGIAAVGAGMMDVDKARGAVANAVAPASGTALGGVLAGLMVHYLPAPTHLVYLLLAAIFVAQVIGVLLMSESMPPRAGALASLRPQLSLPLATRQPILIAAPVLVAVWALAGFYASLAPSLVRSSFGLDSSLLGGVALFVLAGSAGISVLLTQRLEPRTLMIYGAAVLFAGVAIAVSSLSYHSAAAFFLGTALAGSGFGTGFQGAIKTVVPLAAPQERGGVLSVIFVVSYLAMGLPAVIAGYLVARHGDLFVTAREFGAVVMVLAALALVGTLRRASSPEPHCVRSQPKVTT
;
A
#
# COMPACT_ATOMS: atom_id res chain seq x y z
N MET A 1 -27.71 60.82 -0.62
CA MET A 1 -28.08 59.68 -1.45
C MET A 1 -26.84 59.33 -2.28
N SER A 2 -26.06 58.36 -1.90
CA SER A 2 -24.90 57.86 -2.68
C SER A 2 -25.06 56.34 -2.70
N GLN A 3 -25.40 55.82 -3.89
CA GLN A 3 -25.50 54.37 -4.14
C GLN A 3 -24.08 53.82 -4.31
N ALA A 4 -23.68 52.96 -3.39
CA ALA A 4 -22.49 52.14 -3.56
C ALA A 4 -22.80 50.99 -4.52
N THR A 5 -22.23 51.06 -5.71
CA THR A 5 -22.23 49.96 -6.69
C THR A 5 -21.39 48.81 -6.15
N ALA A 6 -22.06 47.74 -5.76
CA ALA A 6 -21.40 46.47 -5.45
C ALA A 6 -20.85 45.88 -6.75
N SER A 7 -19.52 45.86 -6.90
CA SER A 7 -18.85 45.16 -7.96
C SER A 7 -18.98 43.64 -7.75
N ALA A 8 -19.76 43.02 -8.64
CA ALA A 8 -19.86 41.57 -8.72
C ALA A 8 -18.50 40.97 -9.05
N ILE A 9 -17.98 40.12 -8.14
CA ILE A 9 -16.85 39.28 -8.38
C ILE A 9 -17.22 38.32 -9.53
N PRO A 10 -16.48 38.27 -10.63
CA PRO A 10 -16.78 37.35 -11.72
C PRO A 10 -16.58 35.92 -11.20
N SER A 11 -17.67 35.16 -11.13
CA SER A 11 -17.63 33.71 -10.95
C SER A 11 -16.85 33.12 -12.13
N SER A 12 -15.64 32.62 -11.88
CA SER A 12 -14.85 31.90 -12.86
C SER A 12 -15.62 30.65 -13.28
N GLN A 13 -16.31 30.72 -14.42
CA GLN A 13 -16.88 29.55 -15.09
C GLN A 13 -15.74 28.55 -15.35
N PRO A 14 -15.91 27.24 -15.02
CA PRO A 14 -14.96 26.23 -15.39
C PRO A 14 -14.83 26.21 -16.91
N LYS A 15 -13.58 26.31 -17.41
CA LYS A 15 -13.27 26.16 -18.83
C LYS A 15 -13.83 24.83 -19.33
N SER A 16 -14.86 24.87 -20.15
CA SER A 16 -15.48 23.72 -20.80
C SER A 16 -14.50 23.12 -21.80
N GLY A 17 -13.89 22.00 -21.46
CA GLY A 17 -12.95 21.32 -22.36
C GLY A 17 -12.21 20.12 -21.74
N GLY A 18 -12.53 19.72 -20.50
CA GLY A 18 -11.89 18.58 -19.83
C GLY A 18 -12.90 17.49 -19.41
N LEU A 19 -12.37 16.36 -18.93
CA LEU A 19 -13.20 15.29 -18.35
C LEU A 19 -14.08 15.83 -17.20
N SER A 20 -15.30 15.30 -17.06
CA SER A 20 -16.15 15.62 -15.91
C SER A 20 -15.48 15.23 -14.59
N GLN A 21 -15.85 15.87 -13.47
CA GLN A 21 -15.32 15.54 -12.15
C GLN A 21 -15.46 14.05 -11.82
N THR A 22 -16.61 13.47 -12.13
CA THR A 22 -16.86 12.03 -11.90
C THR A 22 -15.92 11.15 -12.73
N CYS A 23 -15.74 11.46 -14.03
CA CYS A 23 -14.82 10.73 -14.89
C CYS A 23 -13.36 10.87 -14.41
N SER A 24 -12.96 12.07 -13.98
CA SER A 24 -11.62 12.33 -13.43
C SER A 24 -11.37 11.50 -12.15
N LEU A 25 -12.35 11.42 -11.25
CA LEU A 25 -12.25 10.61 -10.04
C LEU A 25 -12.08 9.12 -10.36
N TYR A 26 -12.89 8.57 -11.26
CA TYR A 26 -12.78 7.16 -11.66
C TYR A 26 -11.49 6.87 -12.41
N LEU A 27 -11.01 7.79 -13.25
CA LEU A 27 -9.71 7.67 -13.91
C LEU A 27 -8.57 7.60 -12.87
N LEU A 28 -8.54 8.52 -11.90
CA LEU A 28 -7.55 8.54 -10.83
C LEU A 28 -7.62 7.26 -9.98
N ALA A 29 -8.82 6.82 -9.59
CA ALA A 29 -8.98 5.57 -8.86
C ALA A 29 -8.49 4.36 -9.68
N SER A 30 -8.79 4.32 -10.99
CA SER A 30 -8.31 3.25 -11.89
C SER A 30 -6.78 3.25 -12.00
N ILE A 31 -6.14 4.42 -12.03
CA ILE A 31 -4.67 4.53 -12.03
C ILE A 31 -4.09 3.93 -10.75
N THR A 32 -4.65 4.24 -9.57
CA THR A 32 -4.21 3.61 -8.31
C THR A 32 -4.36 2.09 -8.35
N VAL A 33 -5.51 1.60 -8.81
CA VAL A 33 -5.76 0.15 -8.99
C VAL A 33 -4.70 -0.46 -9.91
N SER A 34 -4.41 0.15 -11.05
CA SER A 34 -3.44 -0.37 -12.03
C SER A 34 -2.00 -0.36 -11.49
N TYR A 35 -1.59 0.68 -10.75
CA TYR A 35 -0.27 0.72 -10.10
C TYR A 35 -0.09 -0.46 -9.15
N LEU A 36 -1.05 -0.71 -8.27
CA LEU A 36 -0.97 -1.80 -7.30
C LEU A 36 -1.19 -3.16 -7.97
N ALA A 37 -2.04 -3.24 -8.99
CA ALA A 37 -2.22 -4.45 -9.78
C ALA A 37 -0.91 -4.83 -10.50
N SER A 38 -0.23 -3.89 -11.13
CA SER A 38 1.06 -4.15 -11.79
C SER A 38 2.15 -4.57 -10.80
N SER A 39 2.11 -4.05 -9.58
CA SER A 39 3.03 -4.45 -8.51
C SER A 39 2.83 -5.89 -8.08
N SER A 40 1.58 -6.32 -7.90
CA SER A 40 1.21 -7.66 -7.43
C SER A 40 1.15 -8.71 -8.55
N ALA A 41 0.97 -8.30 -9.81
CA ALA A 41 0.91 -9.20 -10.95
C ALA A 41 2.20 -10.03 -11.16
N VAL A 42 3.34 -9.53 -10.71
CA VAL A 42 4.62 -10.25 -10.81
C VAL A 42 4.68 -11.43 -9.83
N THR A 43 3.91 -11.40 -8.73
CA THR A 43 3.95 -12.41 -7.68
C THR A 43 3.62 -13.84 -8.19
N PRO A 44 2.55 -14.09 -8.95
CA PRO A 44 2.29 -15.42 -9.53
C PRO A 44 3.32 -15.87 -10.59
N LEU A 45 4.10 -14.94 -11.15
CA LEU A 45 5.11 -15.22 -12.15
C LEU A 45 6.46 -15.64 -11.55
N TYR A 46 6.71 -15.37 -10.26
CA TYR A 46 7.98 -15.72 -9.64
C TYR A 46 8.36 -17.20 -9.72
N PRO A 47 7.44 -18.17 -9.52
CA PRO A 47 7.77 -19.58 -9.71
C PRO A 47 8.19 -19.94 -11.14
N ILE A 48 7.65 -19.23 -12.16
CA ILE A 48 8.03 -19.42 -13.57
C ILE A 48 9.45 -18.92 -13.76
N TYR A 49 9.76 -17.71 -13.33
CA TYR A 49 11.10 -17.14 -13.43
C TYR A 49 12.15 -17.97 -12.67
N GLN A 50 11.77 -18.56 -11.52
CA GLN A 50 12.66 -19.48 -10.83
C GLN A 50 12.97 -20.73 -11.64
N ALA A 51 11.96 -21.31 -12.30
CA ALA A 51 12.13 -22.49 -13.11
C ALA A 51 12.94 -22.20 -14.39
N GLU A 52 12.70 -21.04 -15.05
CA GLU A 52 13.36 -20.69 -16.31
C GLU A 52 14.80 -20.18 -16.10
N TRP A 53 15.03 -19.37 -15.07
CA TRP A 53 16.31 -18.67 -14.87
C TRP A 53 17.12 -19.20 -13.67
N GLY A 54 16.62 -20.19 -12.94
CA GLY A 54 17.35 -20.90 -11.91
C GLY A 54 17.70 -20.10 -10.64
N PHE A 55 17.00 -18.98 -10.34
CA PHE A 55 17.36 -18.18 -9.20
C PHE A 55 16.64 -18.59 -7.89
N SER A 56 17.27 -18.25 -6.78
CA SER A 56 16.87 -18.69 -5.44
C SER A 56 15.68 -17.88 -4.87
N SER A 57 15.06 -18.39 -3.79
CA SER A 57 14.07 -17.67 -3.02
C SER A 57 14.58 -16.34 -2.45
N LEU A 58 15.89 -16.27 -2.14
CA LEU A 58 16.53 -15.01 -1.75
C LEU A 58 16.51 -13.99 -2.88
N ALA A 59 16.78 -14.40 -4.12
CA ALA A 59 16.73 -13.49 -5.26
C ALA A 59 15.32 -12.92 -5.48
N ILE A 60 14.26 -13.74 -5.34
CA ILE A 60 12.87 -13.26 -5.40
C ILE A 60 12.58 -12.22 -4.31
N ALA A 61 12.94 -12.56 -3.07
CA ALA A 61 12.73 -11.65 -1.94
C ALA A 61 13.49 -10.33 -2.13
N PHE A 62 14.69 -10.39 -2.71
CA PHE A 62 15.48 -9.19 -3.05
C PHE A 62 14.83 -8.36 -4.14
N VAL A 63 14.36 -8.97 -5.24
CA VAL A 63 13.60 -8.32 -6.32
C VAL A 63 12.36 -7.61 -5.77
N PHE A 64 11.66 -8.22 -4.82
CA PHE A 64 10.53 -7.61 -4.16
C PHE A 64 10.95 -6.43 -3.24
N ALA A 65 11.99 -6.62 -2.43
CA ALA A 65 12.47 -5.60 -1.49
C ALA A 65 13.00 -4.35 -2.20
N VAL A 66 13.70 -4.51 -3.32
CA VAL A 66 14.19 -3.39 -4.15
C VAL A 66 13.03 -2.51 -4.63
N TYR A 67 11.92 -3.12 -5.07
CA TYR A 67 10.70 -2.39 -5.40
C TYR A 67 10.17 -1.60 -4.19
N ALA A 68 10.05 -2.24 -3.03
CA ALA A 68 9.57 -1.59 -1.81
C ALA A 68 10.41 -0.38 -1.41
N VAL A 69 11.74 -0.51 -1.46
CA VAL A 69 12.68 0.59 -1.18
C VAL A 69 12.55 1.69 -2.23
N ALA A 70 12.43 1.36 -3.51
CA ALA A 70 12.26 2.34 -4.58
C ALA A 70 10.96 3.14 -4.42
N VAL A 71 9.84 2.49 -4.07
CA VAL A 71 8.56 3.18 -3.74
C VAL A 71 8.77 4.13 -2.57
N LEU A 72 9.40 3.67 -1.48
CA LEU A 72 9.66 4.49 -0.31
C LEU A 72 10.49 5.73 -0.67
N VAL A 73 11.60 5.55 -1.39
CA VAL A 73 12.45 6.66 -1.82
C VAL A 73 11.65 7.67 -2.66
N ALA A 74 10.86 7.18 -3.61
CA ALA A 74 10.02 8.05 -4.44
C ALA A 74 8.98 8.80 -3.60
N LEU A 75 8.28 8.13 -2.68
CA LEU A 75 7.30 8.77 -1.79
C LEU A 75 7.93 9.87 -0.94
N LEU A 76 9.12 9.64 -0.41
CA LEU A 76 9.82 10.62 0.43
C LEU A 76 10.35 11.82 -0.38
N VAL A 77 10.84 11.59 -1.59
CA VAL A 77 11.45 12.62 -2.43
C VAL A 77 10.40 13.35 -3.26
N THR A 78 9.49 12.64 -3.90
CA THR A 78 8.54 13.22 -4.88
C THR A 78 7.12 13.39 -4.32
N GLY A 79 6.85 12.96 -3.09
CA GLY A 79 5.49 12.97 -2.53
C GLY A 79 4.79 14.33 -2.54
N ARG A 80 5.56 15.42 -2.49
CA ARG A 80 5.05 16.81 -2.55
C ARG A 80 5.26 17.49 -3.90
N LEU A 81 5.95 16.84 -4.83
CA LEU A 81 6.31 17.45 -6.11
C LEU A 81 5.09 17.94 -6.88
N SER A 82 4.02 17.14 -6.87
CA SER A 82 2.77 17.45 -7.58
C SER A 82 2.00 18.66 -7.02
N ASP A 83 2.31 19.11 -5.80
CA ASP A 83 1.78 20.34 -5.21
C ASP A 83 2.42 21.61 -5.83
N TYR A 84 3.58 21.47 -6.45
CA TYR A 84 4.36 22.57 -7.01
C TYR A 84 4.36 22.58 -8.54
N VAL A 85 4.46 21.43 -9.17
CA VAL A 85 4.52 21.29 -10.63
C VAL A 85 3.12 21.16 -11.26
N GLY A 86 2.14 20.76 -10.47
CA GLY A 86 0.79 20.38 -10.90
C GLY A 86 0.59 18.86 -10.80
N ARG A 87 -0.66 18.45 -10.64
CA ARG A 87 -1.03 17.01 -10.55
C ARG A 87 -0.81 16.31 -11.87
N ARG A 88 -1.35 16.92 -12.94
CA ARG A 88 -1.38 16.34 -14.28
C ARG A 88 0.01 16.02 -14.86
N PRO A 89 1.02 16.92 -14.84
CA PRO A 89 2.36 16.61 -15.36
C PRO A 89 3.03 15.44 -14.64
N VAL A 90 2.90 15.37 -13.30
CA VAL A 90 3.48 14.28 -12.51
C VAL A 90 2.78 12.96 -12.84
N LEU A 91 1.44 12.95 -12.98
CA LEU A 91 0.66 11.77 -13.34
C LEU A 91 1.03 11.27 -14.74
N ILE A 92 1.13 12.16 -15.73
CA ILE A 92 1.54 11.79 -17.10
C ILE A 92 2.92 11.15 -17.09
N ALA A 93 3.91 11.81 -16.46
CA ALA A 93 5.28 11.31 -16.41
C ALA A 93 5.36 9.95 -15.70
N ALA A 94 4.81 9.85 -14.50
CA ALA A 94 4.85 8.61 -13.72
C ALA A 94 4.12 7.46 -14.43
N THR A 95 2.92 7.70 -15.01
CA THR A 95 2.15 6.65 -15.69
C THR A 95 2.79 6.25 -17.02
N ALA A 96 3.41 7.18 -17.75
CA ALA A 96 4.16 6.86 -18.96
C ALA A 96 5.41 6.02 -18.66
N VAL A 97 6.16 6.37 -17.59
CA VAL A 97 7.29 5.55 -17.10
C VAL A 97 6.79 4.18 -16.69
N GLN A 98 5.63 4.07 -16.05
CA GLN A 98 5.05 2.79 -15.66
C GLN A 98 4.69 1.93 -16.90
N ALA A 99 4.10 2.54 -17.94
CA ALA A 99 3.81 1.85 -19.21
C ALA A 99 5.11 1.30 -19.85
N ALA A 100 6.16 2.12 -19.94
CA ALA A 100 7.46 1.71 -20.45
C ALA A 100 8.08 0.59 -19.60
N THR A 101 7.91 0.65 -18.29
CA THR A 101 8.40 -0.39 -17.36
C THR A 101 7.68 -1.72 -17.58
N MET A 102 6.38 -1.70 -17.91
CA MET A 102 5.67 -2.93 -18.25
C MET A 102 6.22 -3.56 -19.52
N VAL A 103 6.60 -2.77 -20.52
CA VAL A 103 7.29 -3.27 -21.70
C VAL A 103 8.65 -3.88 -21.31
N LEU A 104 9.42 -3.23 -20.44
CA LEU A 104 10.69 -3.78 -19.95
C LEU A 104 10.49 -5.12 -19.23
N PHE A 105 9.44 -5.28 -18.42
CA PHE A 105 9.11 -6.58 -17.81
C PHE A 105 8.73 -7.64 -18.85
N ALA A 106 7.97 -7.29 -19.89
CA ALA A 106 7.55 -8.22 -20.93
C ALA A 106 8.74 -8.81 -21.71
N PHE A 107 9.83 -8.07 -21.80
CA PHE A 107 11.05 -8.49 -22.50
C PHE A 107 12.22 -8.76 -21.55
N ALA A 108 11.92 -9.01 -20.26
CA ALA A 108 12.96 -9.37 -19.29
C ALA A 108 13.56 -10.75 -19.65
N ASP A 109 14.89 -10.82 -19.67
CA ASP A 109 15.68 -11.99 -20.05
C ASP A 109 16.49 -12.57 -18.87
N GLY A 110 16.31 -12.02 -17.66
CA GLY A 110 17.02 -12.48 -16.48
C GLY A 110 16.81 -11.61 -15.26
N LEU A 111 17.49 -12.00 -14.18
CA LEU A 111 17.38 -11.36 -12.86
C LEU A 111 17.74 -9.86 -12.90
N SER A 112 18.78 -9.47 -13.62
CA SER A 112 19.25 -8.09 -13.70
C SER A 112 18.20 -7.17 -14.32
N THR A 113 17.60 -7.57 -15.43
CA THR A 113 16.52 -6.82 -16.10
C THR A 113 15.29 -6.72 -15.19
N LEU A 114 14.96 -7.80 -14.47
CA LEU A 114 13.86 -7.82 -13.51
C LEU A 114 14.09 -6.84 -12.36
N ILE A 115 15.31 -6.76 -11.80
CA ILE A 115 15.69 -5.81 -10.75
C ILE A 115 15.59 -4.37 -11.26
N ILE A 116 16.13 -4.07 -12.43
CA ILE A 116 16.06 -2.73 -13.03
C ILE A 116 14.59 -2.32 -13.24
N ALA A 117 13.79 -3.21 -13.81
CA ALA A 117 12.37 -2.97 -14.00
C ALA A 117 11.66 -2.70 -12.65
N ARG A 118 11.98 -3.43 -11.59
CA ARG A 118 11.45 -3.22 -10.24
C ARG A 118 11.85 -1.87 -9.63
N VAL A 119 13.09 -1.41 -9.83
CA VAL A 119 13.51 -0.07 -9.38
C VAL A 119 12.69 1.00 -10.08
N ILE A 120 12.62 0.96 -11.41
CA ILE A 120 11.89 1.95 -12.20
C ILE A 120 10.38 1.91 -11.85
N GLN A 121 9.81 0.72 -11.74
CA GLN A 121 8.42 0.50 -11.28
C GLN A 121 8.18 1.13 -9.92
N GLY A 122 9.05 0.89 -8.95
CA GLY A 122 8.92 1.45 -7.60
C GLY A 122 8.97 2.97 -7.60
N LEU A 123 9.93 3.56 -8.31
CA LEU A 123 10.06 5.02 -8.40
C LEU A 123 8.82 5.65 -9.05
N SER A 124 8.33 5.09 -10.16
CA SER A 124 7.14 5.60 -10.84
C SER A 124 5.87 5.40 -9.98
N THR A 125 5.74 4.25 -9.30
CA THR A 125 4.62 3.97 -8.40
C THR A 125 4.57 4.95 -7.24
N GLY A 126 5.70 5.20 -6.56
CA GLY A 126 5.74 6.10 -5.42
C GLY A 126 5.38 7.55 -5.81
N ALA A 127 5.93 8.04 -6.92
CA ALA A 127 5.60 9.35 -7.45
C ALA A 127 4.13 9.46 -7.90
N GLY A 128 3.64 8.45 -8.60
CA GLY A 128 2.27 8.39 -9.13
C GLY A 128 1.21 8.32 -8.04
N ILE A 129 1.36 7.41 -7.07
CA ILE A 129 0.39 7.22 -5.98
C ILE A 129 0.23 8.49 -5.14
N ALA A 130 1.32 9.21 -4.84
CA ALA A 130 1.24 10.47 -4.10
C ALA A 130 0.41 11.52 -4.87
N ALA A 131 0.66 11.67 -6.18
CA ALA A 131 -0.06 12.62 -7.03
C ALA A 131 -1.53 12.22 -7.25
N VAL A 132 -1.81 10.91 -7.48
CA VAL A 132 -3.17 10.38 -7.62
C VAL A 132 -3.98 10.59 -6.35
N GLY A 133 -3.39 10.25 -5.19
CA GLY A 133 -4.07 10.38 -3.91
C GLY A 133 -4.50 11.81 -3.62
N ALA A 134 -3.61 12.77 -3.87
CA ALA A 134 -3.92 14.19 -3.73
C ALA A 134 -4.95 14.64 -4.78
N GLY A 135 -4.80 14.23 -6.05
CA GLY A 135 -5.74 14.55 -7.12
C GLY A 135 -7.17 14.05 -6.86
N MET A 136 -7.35 12.85 -6.29
CA MET A 136 -8.67 12.35 -5.89
C MET A 136 -9.33 13.23 -4.83
N MET A 137 -8.53 13.73 -3.86
CA MET A 137 -9.01 14.63 -2.82
C MET A 137 -9.34 16.03 -3.36
N ASP A 138 -8.60 16.48 -4.38
CA ASP A 138 -8.87 17.77 -5.05
C ASP A 138 -10.16 17.74 -5.87
N VAL A 139 -10.48 16.58 -6.51
CA VAL A 139 -11.69 16.41 -7.33
C VAL A 139 -12.95 16.28 -6.46
N ASP A 140 -12.93 15.40 -5.47
CA ASP A 140 -14.04 15.17 -4.52
C ASP A 140 -13.48 14.67 -3.20
N LYS A 141 -13.57 15.49 -2.17
CA LYS A 141 -12.97 15.19 -0.87
C LYS A 141 -13.56 13.93 -0.22
N ALA A 142 -14.89 13.74 -0.29
CA ALA A 142 -15.56 12.62 0.35
C ALA A 142 -15.34 11.30 -0.41
N ARG A 143 -15.62 11.30 -1.71
CA ARG A 143 -15.43 10.13 -2.56
C ARG A 143 -13.96 9.81 -2.76
N GLY A 144 -13.10 10.83 -2.86
CA GLY A 144 -11.65 10.68 -2.96
C GLY A 144 -11.04 10.03 -1.72
N ALA A 145 -11.53 10.35 -0.53
CA ALA A 145 -11.07 9.68 0.71
C ALA A 145 -11.41 8.18 0.69
N VAL A 146 -12.61 7.81 0.24
CA VAL A 146 -13.02 6.40 0.12
C VAL A 146 -12.19 5.70 -0.97
N ALA A 147 -12.02 6.33 -2.13
CA ALA A 147 -11.23 5.78 -3.22
C ALA A 147 -9.77 5.55 -2.80
N ASN A 148 -9.15 6.50 -2.10
CA ASN A 148 -7.79 6.36 -1.55
C ASN A 148 -7.65 5.20 -0.54
N ALA A 149 -8.71 4.90 0.21
CA ALA A 149 -8.70 3.81 1.17
C ALA A 149 -8.85 2.42 0.52
N VAL A 150 -9.59 2.33 -0.59
CA VAL A 150 -10.00 1.05 -1.20
C VAL A 150 -9.17 0.68 -2.42
N ALA A 151 -8.87 1.65 -3.28
CA ALA A 151 -8.21 1.38 -4.56
C ALA A 151 -6.86 0.64 -4.42
N PRO A 152 -5.99 0.93 -3.43
CA PRO A 152 -4.76 0.18 -3.24
C PRO A 152 -4.99 -1.31 -2.96
N ALA A 153 -5.89 -1.62 -2.04
CA ALA A 153 -6.21 -3.00 -1.69
C ALA A 153 -6.85 -3.76 -2.87
N SER A 154 -7.80 -3.09 -3.57
CA SER A 154 -8.43 -3.65 -4.77
C SER A 154 -7.42 -3.92 -5.87
N GLY A 155 -6.48 -3.00 -6.10
CA GLY A 155 -5.43 -3.15 -7.11
C GLY A 155 -4.53 -4.35 -6.79
N THR A 156 -4.04 -4.45 -5.55
CA THR A 156 -3.21 -5.57 -5.10
C THR A 156 -3.95 -6.91 -5.26
N ALA A 157 -5.21 -6.96 -4.86
CA ALA A 157 -6.03 -8.16 -4.97
C ALA A 157 -6.24 -8.57 -6.44
N LEU A 158 -6.71 -7.64 -7.28
CA LEU A 158 -7.00 -7.90 -8.68
C LEU A 158 -5.74 -8.28 -9.47
N GLY A 159 -4.62 -7.59 -9.24
CA GLY A 159 -3.38 -7.88 -9.93
C GLY A 159 -2.87 -9.30 -9.67
N GLY A 160 -2.90 -9.75 -8.42
CA GLY A 160 -2.50 -11.10 -8.05
C GLY A 160 -3.38 -12.18 -8.70
N VAL A 161 -4.70 -12.05 -8.58
CA VAL A 161 -5.61 -13.08 -9.10
C VAL A 161 -5.69 -13.07 -10.62
N LEU A 162 -5.75 -11.89 -11.27
CA LEU A 162 -5.81 -11.81 -12.73
C LEU A 162 -4.53 -12.31 -13.39
N ALA A 163 -3.37 -11.96 -12.83
CA ALA A 163 -2.10 -12.52 -13.31
C ALA A 163 -2.04 -14.04 -13.10
N GLY A 164 -2.49 -14.54 -11.93
CA GLY A 164 -2.58 -15.98 -11.68
C GLY A 164 -3.51 -16.72 -12.67
N LEU A 165 -4.66 -16.12 -13.02
CA LEU A 165 -5.56 -16.64 -14.07
C LEU A 165 -4.88 -16.65 -15.44
N MET A 166 -4.18 -15.56 -15.80
CA MET A 166 -3.47 -15.48 -17.07
C MET A 166 -2.34 -16.52 -17.15
N VAL A 167 -1.61 -16.74 -16.05
CA VAL A 167 -0.58 -17.78 -15.95
C VAL A 167 -1.17 -19.18 -16.17
N HIS A 168 -2.39 -19.43 -15.67
CA HIS A 168 -3.01 -20.74 -15.75
C HIS A 168 -3.67 -21.05 -17.11
N TYR A 169 -4.30 -20.02 -17.72
CA TYR A 169 -5.15 -20.24 -18.90
C TYR A 169 -4.57 -19.71 -20.22
N LEU A 170 -3.62 -18.77 -20.18
CA LEU A 170 -3.13 -18.12 -21.41
C LEU A 170 -1.71 -18.55 -21.76
N PRO A 171 -1.37 -18.60 -23.07
CA PRO A 171 -0.01 -18.83 -23.53
C PRO A 171 0.87 -17.61 -23.22
N ALA A 172 2.19 -17.83 -23.05
CA ALA A 172 3.19 -16.78 -22.82
C ALA A 172 2.79 -15.75 -21.76
N PRO A 173 2.43 -16.17 -20.53
CA PRO A 173 1.92 -15.28 -19.49
C PRO A 173 2.94 -14.23 -19.06
N THR A 174 4.23 -14.54 -19.14
CA THR A 174 5.35 -13.63 -18.86
C THR A 174 5.40 -12.41 -19.77
N HIS A 175 4.74 -12.46 -20.94
CA HIS A 175 4.62 -11.34 -21.87
C HIS A 175 3.23 -10.71 -21.80
N LEU A 176 2.16 -11.52 -21.87
CA LEU A 176 0.79 -11.02 -22.00
C LEU A 176 0.32 -10.20 -20.80
N VAL A 177 0.67 -10.63 -19.57
CA VAL A 177 0.32 -9.89 -18.34
C VAL A 177 0.85 -8.46 -18.41
N TYR A 178 2.10 -8.30 -18.78
CA TYR A 178 2.73 -6.98 -18.81
C TYR A 178 2.29 -6.14 -20.01
N LEU A 179 2.11 -6.73 -21.20
CA LEU A 179 1.63 -6.00 -22.37
C LEU A 179 0.21 -5.49 -22.18
N LEU A 180 -0.67 -6.26 -21.53
CA LEU A 180 -2.00 -5.80 -21.15
C LEU A 180 -1.94 -4.61 -20.18
N LEU A 181 -1.10 -4.71 -19.15
CA LEU A 181 -0.90 -3.60 -18.20
C LEU A 181 -0.29 -2.37 -18.88
N ALA A 182 0.65 -2.55 -19.81
CA ALA A 182 1.20 -1.46 -20.61
C ALA A 182 0.11 -0.73 -21.40
N ALA A 183 -0.77 -1.48 -22.07
CA ALA A 183 -1.90 -0.91 -22.82
C ALA A 183 -2.85 -0.13 -21.92
N ILE A 184 -3.16 -0.65 -20.72
CA ILE A 184 -3.97 0.05 -19.72
C ILE A 184 -3.30 1.36 -19.30
N PHE A 185 -2.00 1.36 -18.98
CA PHE A 185 -1.29 2.58 -18.60
C PHE A 185 -1.23 3.59 -19.73
N VAL A 186 -1.04 3.17 -20.99
CA VAL A 186 -1.10 4.07 -22.15
C VAL A 186 -2.49 4.72 -22.27
N ALA A 187 -3.57 3.95 -22.12
CA ALA A 187 -4.93 4.49 -22.13
C ALA A 187 -5.15 5.47 -20.97
N GLN A 188 -4.58 5.20 -19.80
CA GLN A 188 -4.65 6.09 -18.63
C GLN A 188 -3.85 7.39 -18.85
N VAL A 189 -2.68 7.34 -19.50
CA VAL A 189 -1.94 8.55 -19.92
C VAL A 189 -2.81 9.42 -20.82
N ILE A 190 -3.45 8.83 -21.83
CA ILE A 190 -4.38 9.55 -22.72
C ILE A 190 -5.53 10.16 -21.90
N GLY A 191 -6.11 9.41 -20.96
CA GLY A 191 -7.13 9.92 -20.06
C GLY A 191 -6.67 11.12 -19.23
N VAL A 192 -5.46 11.08 -18.67
CA VAL A 192 -4.88 12.19 -17.88
C VAL A 192 -4.59 13.40 -18.78
N LEU A 193 -4.22 13.22 -20.05
CA LEU A 193 -4.06 14.31 -21.01
C LEU A 193 -5.37 15.07 -21.28
N LEU A 194 -6.52 14.40 -21.13
CA LEU A 194 -7.85 14.99 -21.27
C LEU A 194 -8.39 15.58 -19.95
N MET A 195 -7.73 15.32 -18.82
CA MET A 195 -8.14 15.81 -17.50
C MET A 195 -7.71 17.28 -17.32
N SER A 196 -8.52 18.08 -16.65
CA SER A 196 -8.17 19.45 -16.27
C SER A 196 -7.16 19.42 -15.11
N GLU A 197 -6.20 20.38 -15.10
CA GLU A 197 -5.27 20.55 -13.99
C GLU A 197 -6.01 21.07 -12.74
N SER A 198 -5.82 20.40 -11.60
CA SER A 198 -6.44 20.80 -10.33
C SER A 198 -5.55 21.71 -9.49
N MET A 199 -4.23 21.69 -9.71
CA MET A 199 -3.26 22.44 -8.92
C MET A 199 -2.39 23.31 -9.83
N PRO A 200 -2.47 24.66 -9.72
CA PRO A 200 -1.62 25.53 -10.52
C PRO A 200 -0.15 25.39 -10.11
N PRO A 201 0.80 25.45 -11.05
CA PRO A 201 2.23 25.42 -10.76
C PRO A 201 2.65 26.55 -9.81
N ARG A 202 3.58 26.24 -8.90
CA ARG A 202 4.12 27.18 -7.91
C ARG A 202 5.66 27.12 -7.89
N ALA A 203 6.31 28.22 -7.51
CA ALA A 203 7.75 28.21 -7.29
C ALA A 203 8.13 27.31 -6.11
N GLY A 204 9.31 26.67 -6.18
CA GLY A 204 9.81 25.83 -5.09
C GLY A 204 9.79 24.32 -5.35
N ALA A 205 9.58 23.88 -6.60
CA ALA A 205 9.56 22.46 -6.96
C ALA A 205 10.84 21.70 -6.52
N LEU A 206 12.02 22.28 -6.71
CA LEU A 206 13.29 21.67 -6.27
C LEU A 206 13.40 21.57 -4.74
N ALA A 207 12.89 22.56 -4.02
CA ALA A 207 12.87 22.53 -2.55
C ALA A 207 11.88 21.47 -2.02
N SER A 208 10.83 21.15 -2.77
CA SER A 208 9.85 20.12 -2.40
C SER A 208 10.41 18.70 -2.43
N LEU A 209 11.50 18.47 -3.16
CA LEU A 209 12.19 17.18 -3.25
C LEU A 209 12.97 16.80 -1.97
N ARG A 210 13.11 17.72 -1.02
CA ARG A 210 13.73 17.41 0.27
C ARG A 210 12.77 16.59 1.13
N PRO A 211 13.15 15.36 1.55
CA PRO A 211 12.33 14.56 2.42
C PRO A 211 11.99 15.29 3.72
N GLN A 212 10.72 15.27 4.09
CA GLN A 212 10.28 15.82 5.37
C GLN A 212 9.88 14.69 6.29
N LEU A 213 10.71 14.42 7.29
CA LEU A 213 10.40 13.50 8.38
C LEU A 213 10.18 14.36 9.63
N SER A 214 8.99 14.28 10.20
CA SER A 214 8.64 14.98 11.43
C SER A 214 8.03 14.01 12.42
N LEU A 215 8.51 14.04 13.64
CA LEU A 215 7.99 13.25 14.74
C LEU A 215 7.74 14.16 15.95
N PRO A 216 6.66 14.97 15.95
CA PRO A 216 6.27 15.83 17.06
C PRO A 216 6.17 15.04 18.36
N LEU A 217 6.46 15.69 19.49
CA LEU A 217 6.43 15.05 20.83
C LEU A 217 5.10 14.36 21.10
N ALA A 218 3.98 14.98 20.70
CA ALA A 218 2.64 14.40 20.88
C ALA A 218 2.42 13.07 20.12
N THR A 219 3.17 12.82 19.05
CA THR A 219 3.02 11.61 18.21
C THR A 219 3.98 10.48 18.57
N ARG A 220 5.04 10.76 19.35
CA ARG A 220 6.10 9.77 19.66
C ARG A 220 5.59 8.54 20.38
N GLN A 221 4.87 8.73 21.50
CA GLN A 221 4.32 7.63 22.27
C GLN A 221 3.23 6.86 21.49
N PRO A 222 2.25 7.51 20.83
CA PRO A 222 1.28 6.83 19.97
C PRO A 222 1.92 5.99 18.85
N ILE A 223 2.97 6.48 18.19
CA ILE A 223 3.62 5.73 17.12
C ILE A 223 4.38 4.51 17.66
N LEU A 224 4.99 4.60 18.84
CA LEU A 224 5.64 3.45 19.49
C LEU A 224 4.65 2.34 19.85
N ILE A 225 3.42 2.71 20.27
CA ILE A 225 2.35 1.74 20.53
C ILE A 225 1.81 1.13 19.23
N ALA A 226 1.74 1.91 18.15
CA ALA A 226 1.29 1.46 16.85
C ALA A 226 2.37 0.70 16.06
N ALA A 227 3.66 0.93 16.34
CA ALA A 227 4.77 0.34 15.58
C ALA A 227 4.72 -1.20 15.48
N PRO A 228 4.42 -1.96 16.56
CA PRO A 228 4.36 -3.41 16.45
C PRO A 228 3.29 -3.89 15.47
N VAL A 229 2.09 -3.29 15.44
CA VAL A 229 1.07 -3.67 14.45
C VAL A 229 1.48 -3.22 13.05
N LEU A 230 2.06 -2.03 12.89
CA LEU A 230 2.57 -1.57 11.59
C LEU A 230 3.62 -2.54 11.02
N VAL A 231 4.58 -2.94 11.85
CA VAL A 231 5.62 -3.90 11.44
C VAL A 231 5.00 -5.26 11.13
N ALA A 232 4.08 -5.76 11.97
CA ALA A 232 3.44 -7.06 11.77
C ALA A 232 2.68 -7.16 10.46
N VAL A 233 1.81 -6.17 10.18
CA VAL A 233 0.97 -6.19 8.97
C VAL A 233 1.80 -6.05 7.71
N TRP A 234 2.79 -5.16 7.68
CA TRP A 234 3.61 -4.95 6.49
C TRP A 234 4.63 -6.07 6.26
N ALA A 235 5.18 -6.66 7.33
CA ALA A 235 5.99 -7.86 7.22
C ALA A 235 5.19 -9.02 6.61
N LEU A 236 3.96 -9.22 7.07
CA LEU A 236 3.06 -10.23 6.52
C LEU A 236 2.78 -9.97 5.02
N ALA A 237 2.49 -8.71 4.64
CA ALA A 237 2.29 -8.35 3.24
C ALA A 237 3.51 -8.66 2.37
N GLY A 238 4.72 -8.37 2.87
CA GLY A 238 5.98 -8.69 2.20
C GLY A 238 6.18 -10.20 1.99
N PHE A 239 5.88 -11.00 3.01
CA PHE A 239 5.94 -12.45 2.92
C PHE A 239 4.95 -13.00 1.89
N TYR A 240 3.69 -12.55 1.93
CA TYR A 240 2.68 -12.98 0.96
C TYR A 240 3.01 -12.57 -0.47
N ALA A 241 3.53 -11.37 -0.67
CA ALA A 241 3.88 -10.88 -2.00
C ALA A 241 5.15 -11.54 -2.59
N SER A 242 6.02 -12.11 -1.77
CA SER A 242 7.27 -12.72 -2.23
C SER A 242 7.26 -14.26 -2.19
N LEU A 243 6.84 -14.86 -1.09
CA LEU A 243 7.03 -16.29 -0.82
C LEU A 243 5.74 -17.13 -0.77
N ALA A 244 4.55 -16.51 -0.60
CA ALA A 244 3.31 -17.27 -0.50
C ALA A 244 2.98 -18.14 -1.72
N PRO A 245 3.25 -17.74 -2.99
CA PRO A 245 3.00 -18.63 -4.12
C PRO A 245 3.79 -19.93 -4.04
N SER A 246 5.07 -19.84 -3.67
CA SER A 246 5.94 -21.01 -3.49
C SER A 246 5.48 -21.85 -2.30
N LEU A 247 5.05 -21.21 -1.20
CA LEU A 247 4.53 -21.90 -0.02
C LEU A 247 3.25 -22.69 -0.32
N VAL A 248 2.29 -22.07 -0.98
CA VAL A 248 1.01 -22.72 -1.34
C VAL A 248 1.27 -23.91 -2.24
N ARG A 249 2.14 -23.76 -3.25
CA ARG A 249 2.51 -24.84 -4.15
C ARG A 249 3.17 -26.02 -3.42
N SER A 250 4.15 -25.75 -2.57
CA SER A 250 4.89 -26.79 -1.85
C SER A 250 4.07 -27.47 -0.75
N SER A 251 3.20 -26.73 -0.05
CA SER A 251 2.47 -27.25 1.12
C SER A 251 1.22 -28.01 0.77
N PHE A 252 0.54 -27.69 -0.34
CA PHE A 252 -0.75 -28.27 -0.67
C PHE A 252 -0.73 -29.12 -1.96
N GLY A 253 0.42 -29.29 -2.61
CA GLY A 253 0.56 -30.09 -3.83
C GLY A 253 -0.31 -29.60 -4.99
N LEU A 254 -0.74 -28.35 -4.91
CA LEU A 254 -1.62 -27.77 -5.90
C LEU A 254 -0.74 -27.04 -6.94
N ASP A 255 -0.48 -27.70 -8.05
CA ASP A 255 0.36 -27.18 -9.16
C ASP A 255 -0.24 -25.98 -9.89
N SER A 256 -1.11 -25.23 -9.23
CA SER A 256 -1.79 -24.08 -9.80
C SER A 256 -1.14 -22.76 -9.38
N SER A 257 -0.49 -22.10 -10.31
CA SER A 257 0.00 -20.73 -10.17
C SER A 257 -1.12 -19.75 -9.77
N LEU A 258 -2.38 -20.12 -10.07
CA LEU A 258 -3.58 -19.40 -9.68
C LEU A 258 -3.69 -19.27 -8.15
N LEU A 259 -3.39 -20.32 -7.39
CA LEU A 259 -3.58 -20.32 -5.93
C LEU A 259 -2.61 -19.37 -5.21
N GLY A 260 -1.42 -19.17 -5.76
CA GLY A 260 -0.51 -18.12 -5.28
C GLY A 260 -1.09 -16.71 -5.43
N GLY A 261 -1.73 -16.44 -6.57
CA GLY A 261 -2.45 -15.20 -6.82
C GLY A 261 -3.69 -15.05 -5.93
N VAL A 262 -4.43 -16.15 -5.70
CA VAL A 262 -5.60 -16.18 -4.79
C VAL A 262 -5.20 -15.88 -3.36
N ALA A 263 -4.05 -16.33 -2.88
CA ALA A 263 -3.59 -16.02 -1.51
C ALA A 263 -3.43 -14.51 -1.31
N LEU A 264 -2.82 -13.82 -2.27
CA LEU A 264 -2.67 -12.37 -2.22
C LEU A 264 -4.02 -11.66 -2.42
N PHE A 265 -4.90 -12.18 -3.28
CA PHE A 265 -6.26 -11.67 -3.46
C PHE A 265 -7.07 -11.75 -2.16
N VAL A 266 -7.01 -12.88 -1.46
CA VAL A 266 -7.74 -13.07 -0.19
C VAL A 266 -7.19 -12.13 0.88
N LEU A 267 -5.87 -12.01 1.02
CA LEU A 267 -5.25 -11.11 2.00
C LEU A 267 -5.63 -9.65 1.73
N ALA A 268 -5.38 -9.15 0.53
CA ALA A 268 -5.62 -7.75 0.19
C ALA A 268 -7.11 -7.42 0.05
N GLY A 269 -7.91 -8.33 -0.50
CA GLY A 269 -9.36 -8.15 -0.64
C GLY A 269 -10.05 -8.06 0.71
N SER A 270 -9.74 -8.98 1.63
CA SER A 270 -10.29 -8.93 2.99
C SER A 270 -9.84 -7.70 3.76
N ALA A 271 -8.59 -7.23 3.55
CA ALA A 271 -8.10 -5.97 4.12
C ALA A 271 -8.94 -4.78 3.62
N GLY A 272 -9.16 -4.67 2.31
CA GLY A 272 -9.97 -3.58 1.72
C GLY A 272 -11.42 -3.60 2.20
N ILE A 273 -12.05 -4.78 2.23
CA ILE A 273 -13.43 -4.96 2.75
C ILE A 273 -13.50 -4.52 4.21
N SER A 274 -12.54 -4.95 5.04
CA SER A 274 -12.53 -4.62 6.47
C SER A 274 -12.35 -3.13 6.70
N VAL A 275 -11.49 -2.45 5.95
CA VAL A 275 -11.32 -0.99 6.03
C VAL A 275 -12.65 -0.28 5.77
N LEU A 276 -13.44 -0.73 4.77
CA LEU A 276 -14.74 -0.15 4.47
C LEU A 276 -15.77 -0.39 5.58
N LEU A 277 -15.86 -1.62 6.06
CA LEU A 277 -16.85 -1.98 7.09
C LEU A 277 -16.56 -1.29 8.42
N THR A 278 -15.28 -1.07 8.73
CA THR A 278 -14.86 -0.55 10.03
C THR A 278 -14.49 0.94 10.02
N GLN A 279 -14.71 1.64 8.91
CA GLN A 279 -14.29 3.05 8.75
C GLN A 279 -14.86 4.01 9.82
N ARG A 280 -16.00 3.68 10.43
CA ARG A 280 -16.67 4.51 11.47
C ARG A 280 -16.22 4.17 12.89
N LEU A 281 -15.45 3.09 13.08
CA LEU A 281 -15.00 2.68 14.39
C LEU A 281 -13.91 3.61 14.93
N GLU A 282 -13.85 3.71 16.24
CA GLU A 282 -12.84 4.48 16.95
C GLU A 282 -11.43 3.90 16.73
N PRO A 283 -10.39 4.75 16.72
CA PRO A 283 -9.01 4.32 16.48
C PRO A 283 -8.55 3.20 17.41
N ARG A 284 -8.92 3.26 18.68
CA ARG A 284 -8.57 2.25 19.68
C ARG A 284 -9.20 0.89 19.36
N THR A 285 -10.49 0.88 19.06
CA THR A 285 -11.23 -0.34 18.69
C THR A 285 -10.62 -0.97 17.43
N LEU A 286 -10.24 -0.16 16.44
CA LEU A 286 -9.56 -0.62 15.23
C LEU A 286 -8.21 -1.27 15.54
N MET A 287 -7.41 -0.70 16.45
CA MET A 287 -6.12 -1.25 16.86
C MET A 287 -6.29 -2.61 17.58
N ILE A 288 -7.24 -2.70 18.53
CA ILE A 288 -7.53 -3.93 19.28
C ILE A 288 -8.02 -5.02 18.33
N TYR A 289 -9.05 -4.72 17.54
CA TYR A 289 -9.61 -5.66 16.56
C TYR A 289 -8.54 -6.09 15.55
N GLY A 290 -7.81 -5.12 14.98
CA GLY A 290 -6.77 -5.38 13.98
C GLY A 290 -5.70 -6.33 14.52
N ALA A 291 -5.17 -6.07 15.72
CA ALA A 291 -4.13 -6.89 16.32
C ALA A 291 -4.65 -8.29 16.72
N ALA A 292 -5.86 -8.37 17.30
CA ALA A 292 -6.44 -9.65 17.71
C ALA A 292 -6.77 -10.57 16.53
N VAL A 293 -7.39 -10.00 15.47
CA VAL A 293 -7.77 -10.77 14.28
C VAL A 293 -6.55 -11.12 13.44
N LEU A 294 -5.53 -10.25 13.38
CA LEU A 294 -4.24 -10.56 12.76
C LEU A 294 -3.60 -11.77 13.46
N PHE A 295 -3.51 -11.74 14.78
CA PHE A 295 -2.96 -12.85 15.57
C PHE A 295 -3.69 -14.16 15.30
N ALA A 296 -5.03 -14.16 15.40
CA ALA A 296 -5.84 -15.36 15.16
C ALA A 296 -5.72 -15.88 13.72
N GLY A 297 -5.76 -14.98 12.74
CA GLY A 297 -5.63 -15.33 11.32
C GLY A 297 -4.28 -15.96 10.99
N VAL A 298 -3.18 -15.38 11.49
CA VAL A 298 -1.83 -15.95 11.30
C VAL A 298 -1.70 -17.28 12.02
N ALA A 299 -2.24 -17.41 13.24
CA ALA A 299 -2.22 -18.68 13.99
C ALA A 299 -2.94 -19.79 13.20
N ILE A 300 -4.12 -19.51 12.63
CA ILE A 300 -4.85 -20.48 11.79
C ILE A 300 -4.07 -20.81 10.52
N ALA A 301 -3.53 -19.78 9.81
CA ALA A 301 -2.79 -20.00 8.58
C ALA A 301 -1.51 -20.82 8.81
N VAL A 302 -0.76 -20.57 9.88
CA VAL A 302 0.42 -21.35 10.22
C VAL A 302 0.06 -22.77 10.66
N SER A 303 -0.98 -22.95 11.48
CA SER A 303 -1.42 -24.27 11.91
C SER A 303 -1.91 -25.12 10.74
N SER A 304 -2.59 -24.51 9.77
CA SER A 304 -3.09 -25.19 8.56
C SER A 304 -2.02 -25.88 7.74
N LEU A 305 -0.78 -25.37 7.80
CA LEU A 305 0.36 -25.96 7.11
C LEU A 305 0.69 -27.36 7.69
N SER A 306 0.52 -27.57 8.99
CA SER A 306 0.77 -28.86 9.63
C SER A 306 -0.30 -29.91 9.30
N TYR A 307 -1.51 -29.47 9.01
CA TYR A 307 -2.65 -30.34 8.65
C TYR A 307 -2.89 -30.42 7.14
N HIS A 308 -2.04 -29.79 6.32
CA HIS A 308 -2.17 -29.71 4.87
C HIS A 308 -3.55 -29.24 4.39
N SER A 309 -4.20 -28.34 5.15
CA SER A 309 -5.53 -27.84 4.86
C SER A 309 -5.52 -26.50 4.13
N ALA A 310 -5.67 -26.49 2.81
CA ALA A 310 -5.77 -25.28 2.03
C ALA A 310 -6.95 -24.38 2.47
N ALA A 311 -8.11 -24.98 2.80
CA ALA A 311 -9.28 -24.24 3.27
C ALA A 311 -8.98 -23.45 4.55
N ALA A 312 -8.32 -24.08 5.54
CA ALA A 312 -7.91 -23.42 6.78
C ALA A 312 -6.86 -22.34 6.52
N PHE A 313 -5.93 -22.56 5.58
CA PHE A 313 -4.95 -21.56 5.16
C PHE A 313 -5.63 -20.29 4.61
N PHE A 314 -6.57 -20.44 3.67
CA PHE A 314 -7.28 -19.30 3.09
C PHE A 314 -8.21 -18.62 4.09
N LEU A 315 -8.84 -19.35 5.01
CA LEU A 315 -9.62 -18.76 6.10
C LEU A 315 -8.71 -17.92 7.02
N GLY A 316 -7.57 -18.48 7.45
CA GLY A 316 -6.57 -17.77 8.23
C GLY A 316 -6.04 -16.53 7.51
N THR A 317 -5.79 -16.63 6.19
CA THR A 317 -5.38 -15.52 5.33
C THR A 317 -6.44 -14.41 5.27
N ALA A 318 -7.72 -14.75 5.16
CA ALA A 318 -8.80 -13.77 5.15
C ALA A 318 -8.92 -13.03 6.49
N LEU A 319 -8.79 -13.73 7.60
CA LEU A 319 -8.75 -13.12 8.93
C LEU A 319 -7.50 -12.24 9.09
N ALA A 320 -6.32 -12.72 8.71
CA ALA A 320 -5.09 -11.95 8.78
C ALA A 320 -5.15 -10.68 7.92
N GLY A 321 -5.77 -10.76 6.72
CA GLY A 321 -6.02 -9.60 5.86
C GLY A 321 -6.99 -8.60 6.49
N SER A 322 -8.06 -9.08 7.13
CA SER A 322 -8.96 -8.22 7.91
C SER A 322 -8.19 -7.48 9.02
N GLY A 323 -7.35 -8.19 9.76
CA GLY A 323 -6.46 -7.62 10.77
C GLY A 323 -5.44 -6.62 10.19
N PHE A 324 -4.89 -6.90 9.00
CA PHE A 324 -4.01 -5.99 8.27
C PHE A 324 -4.68 -4.66 7.99
N GLY A 325 -5.83 -4.67 7.32
CA GLY A 325 -6.53 -3.46 6.92
C GLY A 325 -6.93 -2.60 8.12
N THR A 326 -7.55 -3.21 9.12
CA THR A 326 -8.03 -2.50 10.32
C THR A 326 -6.89 -2.05 11.22
N GLY A 327 -5.84 -2.84 11.39
CA GLY A 327 -4.67 -2.49 12.19
C GLY A 327 -3.91 -1.29 11.60
N PHE A 328 -3.69 -1.30 10.28
CA PHE A 328 -3.06 -0.16 9.59
C PHE A 328 -3.92 1.11 9.64
N GLN A 329 -5.24 0.98 9.39
CA GLN A 329 -6.17 2.09 9.51
C GLN A 329 -6.20 2.66 10.94
N GLY A 330 -6.23 1.79 11.96
CA GLY A 330 -6.21 2.15 13.36
C GLY A 330 -4.94 2.92 13.74
N ALA A 331 -3.78 2.46 13.26
CA ALA A 331 -2.50 3.13 13.48
C ALA A 331 -2.49 4.55 12.90
N ILE A 332 -2.93 4.72 11.64
CA ILE A 332 -3.02 6.04 11.01
C ILE A 332 -3.97 6.97 11.77
N LYS A 333 -5.18 6.49 12.10
CA LYS A 333 -6.18 7.28 12.84
C LYS A 333 -5.76 7.62 14.26
N THR A 334 -4.89 6.82 14.88
CA THR A 334 -4.36 7.06 16.22
C THR A 334 -3.25 8.10 16.22
N VAL A 335 -2.40 8.11 15.20
CA VAL A 335 -1.16 8.91 15.20
C VAL A 335 -1.32 10.24 14.48
N VAL A 336 -1.85 10.22 13.23
CA VAL A 336 -1.84 11.39 12.34
C VAL A 336 -2.64 12.59 12.87
N PRO A 337 -3.83 12.42 13.49
CA PRO A 337 -4.61 13.55 14.00
C PRO A 337 -3.94 14.34 15.13
N LEU A 338 -2.95 13.74 15.83
CA LEU A 338 -2.21 14.38 16.92
C LEU A 338 -1.15 15.36 16.42
N ALA A 339 -0.83 15.33 15.14
CA ALA A 339 0.09 16.26 14.50
C ALA A 339 -0.64 17.52 14.01
N ALA A 340 0.04 18.68 14.11
CA ALA A 340 -0.44 19.90 13.48
C ALA A 340 -0.61 19.70 11.97
N PRO A 341 -1.56 20.37 11.29
CA PRO A 341 -1.84 20.18 9.87
C PRO A 341 -0.59 20.23 8.99
N GLN A 342 0.36 21.11 9.30
CA GLN A 342 1.62 21.29 8.57
C GLN A 342 2.61 20.14 8.76
N GLU A 343 2.50 19.40 9.87
CA GLU A 343 3.41 18.31 10.25
C GLU A 343 2.86 16.92 9.85
N ARG A 344 1.58 16.82 9.49
CA ARG A 344 0.93 15.52 9.16
C ARG A 344 1.63 14.79 8.02
N GLY A 345 2.12 15.52 7.01
CA GLY A 345 2.90 14.93 5.93
C GLY A 345 4.19 14.28 6.44
N GLY A 346 4.91 14.93 7.35
CA GLY A 346 6.12 14.38 7.94
C GLY A 346 5.86 13.14 8.81
N VAL A 347 4.75 13.13 9.57
CA VAL A 347 4.33 11.96 10.38
C VAL A 347 3.94 10.79 9.48
N LEU A 348 3.20 11.02 8.41
CA LEU A 348 2.88 9.99 7.40
C LEU A 348 4.15 9.43 6.76
N SER A 349 5.14 10.28 6.47
CA SER A 349 6.43 9.83 5.95
C SER A 349 7.13 8.86 6.91
N VAL A 350 7.11 9.12 8.22
CA VAL A 350 7.66 8.19 9.23
C VAL A 350 6.89 6.87 9.24
N ILE A 351 5.54 6.91 9.19
CA ILE A 351 4.72 5.69 9.10
C ILE A 351 5.09 4.89 7.84
N PHE A 352 5.24 5.53 6.68
CA PHE A 352 5.63 4.85 5.45
C PHE A 352 7.05 4.29 5.51
N VAL A 353 8.01 4.99 6.12
CA VAL A 353 9.37 4.44 6.35
C VAL A 353 9.29 3.14 7.13
N VAL A 354 8.57 3.13 8.27
CA VAL A 354 8.38 1.92 9.09
C VAL A 354 7.71 0.82 8.25
N SER A 355 6.64 1.16 7.53
CA SER A 355 5.85 0.22 6.74
C SER A 355 6.67 -0.45 5.62
N TYR A 356 7.33 0.33 4.78
CA TYR A 356 8.08 -0.21 3.65
C TYR A 356 9.36 -0.94 4.05
N LEU A 357 10.03 -0.50 5.13
CA LEU A 357 11.15 -1.26 5.70
C LEU A 357 10.67 -2.58 6.30
N ALA A 358 9.54 -2.57 7.02
CA ALA A 358 8.92 -3.77 7.56
C ALA A 358 8.40 -4.72 6.46
N MET A 359 8.05 -4.21 5.28
CA MET A 359 7.66 -5.02 4.14
C MET A 359 8.87 -5.68 3.45
N GLY A 360 9.96 -4.93 3.26
CA GLY A 360 11.11 -5.38 2.50
C GLY A 360 12.12 -6.22 3.32
N LEU A 361 12.56 -5.71 4.47
CA LEU A 361 13.62 -6.36 5.25
C LEU A 361 13.24 -7.77 5.75
N PRO A 362 12.06 -7.98 6.39
CA PRO A 362 11.67 -9.31 6.82
C PRO A 362 11.48 -10.30 5.66
N ALA A 363 11.01 -9.81 4.47
CA ALA A 363 10.90 -10.65 3.29
C ALA A 363 12.27 -11.16 2.81
N VAL A 364 13.30 -10.30 2.80
CA VAL A 364 14.68 -10.69 2.46
C VAL A 364 15.24 -11.68 3.49
N ILE A 365 15.00 -11.44 4.79
CA ILE A 365 15.42 -12.35 5.85
C ILE A 365 14.75 -13.72 5.66
N ALA A 366 13.45 -13.77 5.39
CA ALA A 366 12.74 -15.02 5.12
C ALA A 366 13.29 -15.73 3.86
N GLY A 367 13.52 -14.99 2.76
CA GLY A 367 14.15 -15.54 1.56
C GLY A 367 15.57 -16.11 1.81
N TYR A 368 16.35 -15.43 2.66
CA TYR A 368 17.68 -15.92 3.07
C TYR A 368 17.57 -17.20 3.91
N LEU A 369 16.65 -17.27 4.87
CA LEU A 369 16.44 -18.47 5.69
C LEU A 369 16.02 -19.66 4.85
N VAL A 370 15.10 -19.46 3.89
CA VAL A 370 14.70 -20.49 2.92
C VAL A 370 15.91 -20.97 2.10
N ALA A 371 16.72 -20.05 1.58
CA ALA A 371 17.89 -20.39 0.77
C ALA A 371 18.96 -21.15 1.60
N ARG A 372 19.09 -20.85 2.90
CA ARG A 372 20.07 -21.47 3.78
C ARG A 372 19.61 -22.83 4.34
N HIS A 373 18.37 -22.93 4.77
CA HIS A 373 17.83 -24.12 5.44
C HIS A 373 17.12 -25.08 4.48
N GLY A 374 16.76 -24.63 3.26
CA GLY A 374 16.06 -25.43 2.27
C GLY A 374 14.57 -25.67 2.58
N ASP A 375 14.07 -25.18 3.72
CA ASP A 375 12.71 -25.46 4.19
C ASP A 375 11.86 -24.18 4.31
N LEU A 376 10.98 -24.02 3.34
CA LEU A 376 10.03 -22.90 3.29
C LEU A 376 8.94 -23.03 4.36
N PHE A 377 8.60 -24.26 4.75
CA PHE A 377 7.58 -24.54 5.76
C PHE A 377 8.04 -24.10 7.16
N VAL A 378 9.26 -24.47 7.54
CA VAL A 378 9.88 -24.03 8.80
C VAL A 378 9.97 -22.50 8.83
N THR A 379 10.47 -21.88 7.76
CA THR A 379 10.57 -20.43 7.66
C THR A 379 9.21 -19.75 7.78
N ALA A 380 8.16 -20.28 7.17
CA ALA A 380 6.80 -19.72 7.28
C ALA A 380 6.26 -19.78 8.71
N ARG A 381 6.57 -20.86 9.47
CA ARG A 381 6.18 -20.99 10.89
C ARG A 381 6.93 -20.01 11.78
N GLU A 382 8.22 -19.89 11.61
CA GLU A 382 9.05 -18.92 12.37
C GLU A 382 8.61 -17.49 12.09
N PHE A 383 8.39 -17.16 10.82
CA PHE A 383 7.91 -15.85 10.40
C PHE A 383 6.53 -15.54 10.98
N GLY A 384 5.62 -16.50 10.91
CA GLY A 384 4.28 -16.37 11.50
C GLY A 384 4.33 -16.18 13.01
N ALA A 385 5.23 -16.89 13.73
CA ALA A 385 5.44 -16.71 15.16
C ALA A 385 5.89 -15.29 15.50
N VAL A 386 6.83 -14.72 14.74
CA VAL A 386 7.26 -13.32 14.92
C VAL A 386 6.09 -12.34 14.70
N VAL A 387 5.30 -12.54 13.65
CA VAL A 387 4.12 -11.70 13.38
C VAL A 387 3.10 -11.80 14.50
N MET A 388 2.85 -13.00 15.05
CA MET A 388 1.95 -13.19 16.20
C MET A 388 2.47 -12.49 17.46
N VAL A 389 3.77 -12.56 17.76
CA VAL A 389 4.37 -11.83 18.88
C VAL A 389 4.19 -10.33 18.74
N LEU A 390 4.45 -9.77 17.54
CA LEU A 390 4.23 -8.35 17.27
C LEU A 390 2.76 -7.96 17.40
N ALA A 391 1.83 -8.78 16.91
CA ALA A 391 0.39 -8.53 17.06
C ALA A 391 -0.03 -8.56 18.55
N ALA A 392 0.49 -9.51 19.33
CA ALA A 392 0.25 -9.59 20.77
C ALA A 392 0.81 -8.37 21.52
N LEU A 393 2.03 -7.91 21.17
CA LEU A 393 2.62 -6.69 21.74
C LEU A 393 1.77 -5.45 21.43
N ALA A 394 1.27 -5.32 20.20
CA ALA A 394 0.37 -4.23 19.81
C ALA A 394 -0.94 -4.26 20.62
N LEU A 395 -1.52 -5.46 20.79
CA LEU A 395 -2.75 -5.65 21.57
C LEU A 395 -2.55 -5.24 23.03
N VAL A 396 -1.51 -5.77 23.66
CA VAL A 396 -1.18 -5.44 25.07
C VAL A 396 -0.87 -3.96 25.25
N GLY A 397 -0.09 -3.35 24.34
CA GLY A 397 0.24 -1.92 24.37
C GLY A 397 -1.01 -1.03 24.28
N THR A 398 -1.96 -1.41 23.39
CA THR A 398 -3.21 -0.67 23.21
C THR A 398 -4.16 -0.84 24.42
N LEU A 399 -4.21 -2.01 25.04
CA LEU A 399 -5.03 -2.28 26.23
C LEU A 399 -4.52 -1.53 27.46
N ARG A 400 -3.20 -1.56 27.72
CA ARG A 400 -2.56 -0.91 28.88
C ARG A 400 -2.74 0.61 28.88
N ARG A 401 -2.73 1.27 27.72
CA ARG A 401 -2.96 2.71 27.62
C ARG A 401 -4.35 3.13 28.13
N ALA A 402 -5.33 2.25 28.11
CA ALA A 402 -6.68 2.49 28.62
C ALA A 402 -6.76 2.55 30.14
N SER A 403 -5.80 1.92 30.82
CA SER A 403 -5.76 1.85 32.30
C SER A 403 -5.05 3.05 32.93
N SER A 404 -4.44 3.94 32.13
CA SER A 404 -3.80 5.16 32.63
C SER A 404 -4.85 6.29 32.72
N PRO A 405 -5.16 6.85 33.92
CA PRO A 405 -6.10 7.96 34.04
C PRO A 405 -5.61 9.14 33.21
N GLU A 406 -6.49 9.77 32.44
CA GLU A 406 -6.21 11.07 31.84
C GLU A 406 -5.83 12.05 32.96
N PRO A 407 -4.75 12.84 32.85
CA PRO A 407 -4.52 13.94 33.76
C PRO A 407 -5.68 14.91 33.59
N HIS A 408 -6.55 14.97 34.59
CA HIS A 408 -7.60 15.97 34.68
C HIS A 408 -6.95 17.34 34.48
N CYS A 409 -7.18 17.97 33.34
CA CYS A 409 -6.87 19.36 33.12
C CYS A 409 -7.78 20.14 34.06
N VAL A 410 -7.25 20.50 35.25
CA VAL A 410 -7.90 21.38 36.19
C VAL A 410 -8.16 22.71 35.46
N ARG A 411 -9.41 22.89 35.00
CA ARG A 411 -9.89 24.19 34.56
C ARG A 411 -9.79 25.12 35.78
N SER A 412 -8.72 25.91 35.82
CA SER A 412 -8.65 27.06 36.66
C SER A 412 -9.75 28.03 36.21
N GLN A 413 -10.87 28.03 36.94
CA GLN A 413 -11.87 29.09 36.79
C GLN A 413 -11.20 30.44 37.16
N PRO A 414 -11.33 31.48 36.32
CA PRO A 414 -10.90 32.80 36.74
C PRO A 414 -11.78 33.22 37.92
N LYS A 415 -11.15 33.52 39.06
CA LYS A 415 -11.82 34.19 40.20
C LYS A 415 -12.32 35.55 39.69
N VAL A 416 -13.65 35.69 39.60
CA VAL A 416 -14.30 36.98 39.48
C VAL A 416 -14.14 37.64 40.86
N THR A 417 -13.27 38.63 40.94
CA THR A 417 -13.24 39.57 42.07
C THR A 417 -14.28 40.64 41.83
N THR A 418 -15.25 40.69 42.67
CA THR A 418 -16.24 41.78 42.85
C THR A 418 -15.59 43.04 43.37
#